data_26088be8e1fc36b342e5ee11018b7e58
#
_entry.id   26088be8e1fc36b342e5ee11018b7e58
#
_cell.length_a   1.000
_cell.length_b   1.000
_cell.length_c   1.000
_cell.angle_alpha   90.00
_cell.angle_beta   90.00
_cell.angle_gamma   90.00
#
_symmetry.space_group_name_H-M   'P 1'
#
loop_
_entity.id
_entity.type
_entity.pdbx_description
1 polymer ?
#
loop_
_entity_poly.entity_id
_entity_poly.type
_entity_poly.pdbx_seq_one_letter_code
_entity_poly.pdbx_strand_id
1 'polypeptide(L)'
;MLTLQITLGYIPCDTNSAAFSRPLPDESTIHINPHDVVVKGQIFPSTSIKSLLSALSTALPSTPQHSIPKPQLPAPRTPLDKDATKLTQSFLWPAIESFLQPNDLIIGETGTSNFGLCDIKFPPNARFITQIYYGSIGFATAATLGVEVARSELPSTQPSRTVLFTGDGSMALTMQEIGTMIAQNLPIVIFVINNAGYTIERLIWGAKQAYNDITPTNYAHLLPLYNHPNPDTSFHRASTKAELSSILGLKNLRQPRDLQLVELVVDKLDTSWKLGTTLAWRSVEHREYLTNEGFVDTYGNWGLDGTGGGNVKWN
;
A
#
# COMPACT_ATOMS: atom_id res chain seq x y z
N MET A 1 -2.17 -4.90 30.20
CA MET A 1 -3.53 -5.46 30.20
C MET A 1 -4.44 -4.40 29.61
N LEU A 2 -5.04 -4.61 28.46
CA LEU A 2 -6.01 -3.69 27.89
C LEU A 2 -7.33 -3.88 28.63
N THR A 3 -7.80 -2.84 29.28
CA THR A 3 -9.06 -2.89 30.03
C THR A 3 -10.26 -2.47 29.20
N LEU A 4 -10.04 -1.75 28.09
CA LEU A 4 -11.08 -1.30 27.17
C LEU A 4 -10.54 -1.14 25.77
N GLN A 5 -11.30 -1.60 24.78
CA GLN A 5 -11.04 -1.42 23.35
C GLN A 5 -12.18 -0.59 22.75
N ILE A 6 -11.87 0.35 21.89
CA ILE A 6 -12.87 1.15 21.17
C ILE A 6 -12.56 1.03 19.69
N THR A 7 -13.54 0.62 18.90
CA THR A 7 -13.47 0.62 17.44
C THR A 7 -14.31 1.76 16.87
N LEU A 8 -13.79 2.42 15.87
CA LEU A 8 -14.45 3.56 15.21
C LEU A 8 -14.69 3.21 13.73
N GLY A 9 -15.93 2.97 13.35
CA GLY A 9 -16.29 2.60 11.97
C GLY A 9 -15.55 1.37 11.46
N TYR A 10 -15.25 0.42 12.34
CA TYR A 10 -14.47 -0.77 12.02
C TYR A 10 -15.28 -1.75 11.20
N ILE A 11 -14.80 -2.03 9.99
CA ILE A 11 -15.31 -3.09 9.14
C ILE A 11 -14.21 -4.14 9.06
N PRO A 12 -14.38 -5.30 9.70
CA PRO A 12 -13.36 -6.34 9.72
C PRO A 12 -13.18 -6.97 8.34
N CYS A 13 -11.93 -7.11 7.94
CA CYS A 13 -11.52 -7.94 6.81
C CYS A 13 -10.24 -8.69 7.20
N ASP A 14 -9.84 -9.66 6.41
CA ASP A 14 -8.65 -10.47 6.67
C ASP A 14 -7.37 -9.63 6.82
N THR A 15 -7.23 -8.59 6.01
CA THR A 15 -6.03 -7.74 5.99
C THR A 15 -5.93 -6.78 7.17
N ASN A 16 -7.03 -6.36 7.79
CA ASN A 16 -7.02 -5.42 8.92
C ASN A 16 -7.27 -6.07 10.29
N SER A 17 -7.64 -7.33 10.29
CA SER A 17 -7.93 -8.12 11.49
C SER A 17 -6.88 -9.19 11.79
N ALA A 18 -5.77 -9.21 11.06
CA ALA A 18 -4.81 -10.32 11.02
C ALA A 18 -5.53 -11.66 10.77
N ALA A 19 -6.26 -11.71 9.64
CA ALA A 19 -7.11 -12.81 9.21
C ALA A 19 -8.13 -13.24 10.30
N PHE A 20 -8.79 -12.26 10.91
CA PHE A 20 -9.81 -12.41 11.96
C PHE A 20 -9.28 -13.02 13.28
N SER A 21 -7.96 -13.01 13.50
CA SER A 21 -7.36 -13.54 14.74
C SER A 21 -7.37 -12.56 15.90
N ARG A 22 -7.63 -11.27 15.64
CA ARG A 22 -7.65 -10.25 16.67
C ARG A 22 -8.89 -10.39 17.55
N PRO A 23 -8.75 -10.75 18.83
CA PRO A 23 -9.89 -10.86 19.71
C PRO A 23 -10.46 -9.46 20.04
N LEU A 24 -11.77 -9.31 19.91
CA LEU A 24 -12.52 -8.11 20.33
C LEU A 24 -13.69 -8.59 21.20
N PRO A 25 -13.43 -9.04 22.45
CA PRO A 25 -14.47 -9.57 23.30
C PRO A 25 -15.46 -8.48 23.72
N ASP A 26 -16.75 -8.78 23.68
CA ASP A 26 -17.83 -7.84 23.95
C ASP A 26 -17.70 -7.14 25.31
N GLU A 27 -17.23 -7.87 26.32
CA GLU A 27 -17.10 -7.35 27.70
C GLU A 27 -16.12 -6.17 27.81
N SER A 28 -15.15 -6.10 26.89
CA SER A 28 -14.09 -5.09 26.89
C SER A 28 -14.05 -4.25 25.62
N THR A 29 -15.09 -4.35 24.75
CA THR A 29 -15.10 -3.63 23.50
C THR A 29 -16.33 -2.73 23.38
N ILE A 30 -16.11 -1.51 22.88
CA ILE A 30 -17.14 -0.59 22.40
C ILE A 30 -16.98 -0.45 20.89
N HIS A 31 -18.00 -0.83 20.14
CA HIS A 31 -18.05 -0.63 18.69
C HIS A 31 -18.86 0.63 18.39
N ILE A 32 -18.22 1.64 17.84
CA ILE A 32 -18.90 2.87 17.38
C ILE A 32 -18.99 2.79 15.86
N ASN A 33 -20.14 2.37 15.37
CA ASN A 33 -20.45 2.21 13.96
C ASN A 33 -21.06 3.50 13.38
N PRO A 34 -21.22 3.63 12.05
CA PRO A 34 -21.79 4.81 11.43
C PRO A 34 -23.18 5.21 11.99
N HIS A 35 -24.03 4.22 12.32
CA HIS A 35 -25.44 4.42 12.66
C HIS A 35 -25.89 3.79 13.99
N ASP A 36 -25.02 3.07 14.66
CA ASP A 36 -25.30 2.44 15.96
C ASP A 36 -24.02 2.36 16.81
N VAL A 37 -24.22 2.01 18.07
CA VAL A 37 -23.12 1.76 19.01
C VAL A 37 -23.40 0.47 19.75
N VAL A 38 -22.38 -0.38 19.89
CA VAL A 38 -22.47 -1.59 20.69
C VAL A 38 -21.56 -1.47 21.90
N VAL A 39 -22.13 -1.61 23.09
CA VAL A 39 -21.40 -1.55 24.37
C VAL A 39 -21.68 -2.84 25.12
N LYS A 40 -20.66 -3.62 25.38
CA LYS A 40 -20.78 -4.93 26.06
C LYS A 40 -21.86 -5.82 25.46
N GLY A 41 -21.91 -5.91 24.14
CA GLY A 41 -22.92 -6.68 23.41
C GLY A 41 -24.29 -6.03 23.29
N GLN A 42 -24.58 -4.95 24.01
CA GLN A 42 -25.86 -4.22 23.90
C GLN A 42 -25.82 -3.20 22.77
N ILE A 43 -26.79 -3.28 21.85
CA ILE A 43 -26.92 -2.38 20.71
C ILE A 43 -27.73 -1.14 21.06
N PHE A 44 -27.19 0.03 20.76
CA PHE A 44 -27.85 1.34 20.83
C PHE A 44 -28.07 1.85 19.40
N PRO A 45 -29.25 1.62 18.83
CA PRO A 45 -29.55 1.99 17.44
C PRO A 45 -29.73 3.51 17.31
N SER A 46 -29.64 3.99 16.07
CA SER A 46 -29.85 5.40 15.71
C SER A 46 -28.88 6.39 16.39
N THR A 47 -27.74 5.86 16.84
CA THR A 47 -26.66 6.70 17.41
C THR A 47 -25.57 6.87 16.36
N SER A 48 -25.44 8.07 15.79
CA SER A 48 -24.42 8.31 14.77
C SER A 48 -23.03 8.47 15.39
N ILE A 49 -22.00 7.97 14.70
CA ILE A 49 -20.60 8.16 15.10
C ILE A 49 -20.27 9.63 15.34
N LYS A 50 -20.78 10.55 14.51
CA LYS A 50 -20.53 11.98 14.63
C LYS A 50 -21.13 12.55 15.91
N SER A 51 -22.39 12.26 16.23
CA SER A 51 -23.06 12.77 17.42
C SER A 51 -22.43 12.23 18.69
N LEU A 52 -22.09 10.93 18.72
CA LEU A 52 -21.44 10.33 19.88
C LEU A 52 -20.04 10.90 20.12
N LEU A 53 -19.20 11.01 19.11
CA LEU A 53 -17.85 11.57 19.27
C LEU A 53 -17.88 13.03 19.72
N SER A 54 -18.85 13.82 19.23
CA SER A 54 -19.06 15.19 19.72
C SER A 54 -19.46 15.22 21.21
N ALA A 55 -20.39 14.37 21.61
CA ALA A 55 -20.81 14.26 23.00
C ALA A 55 -19.67 13.78 23.93
N LEU A 56 -18.91 12.78 23.50
CA LEU A 56 -17.74 12.28 24.23
C LEU A 56 -16.67 13.36 24.39
N SER A 57 -16.39 14.13 23.34
CA SER A 57 -15.42 15.23 23.40
C SER A 57 -15.83 16.31 24.41
N THR A 58 -17.13 16.53 24.60
CA THR A 58 -17.66 17.50 25.59
C THR A 58 -17.70 16.92 26.99
N ALA A 59 -18.05 15.63 27.12
CA ALA A 59 -18.22 14.97 28.41
C ALA A 59 -16.91 14.52 29.07
N LEU A 60 -15.88 14.23 28.26
CA LEU A 60 -14.59 13.85 28.80
C LEU A 60 -13.91 15.08 29.42
N PRO A 61 -13.58 15.04 30.72
CA PRO A 61 -12.85 16.13 31.34
C PRO A 61 -11.50 16.32 30.63
N SER A 62 -11.02 17.58 30.62
CA SER A 62 -9.65 17.89 30.19
C SER A 62 -8.67 17.24 31.20
N THR A 63 -8.61 15.92 31.21
CA THR A 63 -7.66 15.19 32.05
C THR A 63 -6.25 15.53 31.56
N PRO A 64 -5.31 15.80 32.48
CA PRO A 64 -3.92 15.90 32.13
C PRO A 64 -3.59 14.63 31.31
N GLN A 65 -3.02 14.83 30.14
CA GLN A 65 -2.52 13.70 29.35
C GLN A 65 -1.50 12.96 30.23
N HIS A 66 -1.92 11.90 30.90
CA HIS A 66 -0.96 10.94 31.39
C HIS A 66 -0.16 10.51 30.18
N SER A 67 1.13 10.83 30.15
CA SER A 67 2.02 10.40 29.08
C SER A 67 2.03 8.88 29.11
N ILE A 68 1.18 8.28 28.27
CA ILE A 68 1.27 6.83 28.01
C ILE A 68 2.64 6.64 27.40
N PRO A 69 3.52 5.85 28.02
CA PRO A 69 4.84 5.58 27.44
C PRO A 69 4.65 5.08 26.02
N LYS A 70 5.26 5.76 25.05
CA LYS A 70 5.26 5.25 23.69
C LYS A 70 5.96 3.91 23.68
N PRO A 71 5.37 2.86 23.08
CA PRO A 71 6.06 1.60 22.95
C PRO A 71 7.39 1.82 22.25
N GLN A 72 8.46 1.25 22.75
CA GLN A 72 9.73 1.23 22.04
C GLN A 72 9.54 0.33 20.82
N LEU A 73 9.62 0.94 19.65
CA LEU A 73 9.64 0.16 18.40
C LEU A 73 10.98 -0.55 18.31
N PRO A 74 11.00 -1.82 17.86
CA PRO A 74 12.24 -2.51 17.60
C PRO A 74 13.12 -1.71 16.62
N ALA A 75 14.43 -1.83 16.76
CA ALA A 75 15.35 -1.20 15.82
C ALA A 75 15.08 -1.70 14.39
N PRO A 76 15.21 -0.83 13.38
CA PRO A 76 15.09 -1.25 12.00
C PRO A 76 16.05 -2.41 11.70
N ARG A 77 15.53 -3.48 11.11
CA ARG A 77 16.35 -4.63 10.70
C ARG A 77 17.07 -4.31 9.40
N THR A 78 18.26 -4.86 9.25
CA THR A 78 18.99 -4.80 7.97
C THR A 78 18.45 -5.90 7.05
N PRO A 79 17.97 -5.57 5.84
CA PRO A 79 17.54 -6.58 4.88
C PRO A 79 18.71 -7.50 4.48
N LEU A 80 18.42 -8.79 4.28
CA LEU A 80 19.40 -9.77 3.84
C LEU A 80 19.92 -9.50 2.42
N ASP A 81 19.12 -8.83 1.61
CA ASP A 81 19.42 -8.44 0.24
C ASP A 81 20.03 -7.04 0.11
N LYS A 82 20.52 -6.45 1.21
CA LYS A 82 21.09 -5.09 1.22
C LYS A 82 22.17 -4.87 0.16
N ASP A 83 23.00 -5.89 -0.09
CA ASP A 83 24.12 -5.85 -1.03
C ASP A 83 23.74 -6.30 -2.45
N ALA A 84 22.48 -6.67 -2.70
CA ALA A 84 22.00 -7.02 -4.02
C ALA A 84 22.02 -5.80 -4.96
N THR A 85 22.53 -6.00 -6.18
CA THR A 85 22.55 -4.95 -7.20
C THR A 85 21.16 -4.75 -7.83
N LYS A 86 20.41 -5.84 -8.00
CA LYS A 86 19.05 -5.80 -8.56
C LYS A 86 18.11 -5.01 -7.65
N LEU A 87 17.09 -4.44 -8.25
CA LEU A 87 16.02 -3.77 -7.51
C LEU A 87 15.23 -4.80 -6.71
N THR A 88 15.06 -4.54 -5.41
CA THR A 88 14.27 -5.37 -4.50
C THR A 88 13.23 -4.52 -3.78
N GLN A 89 12.13 -5.12 -3.34
CA GLN A 89 11.09 -4.39 -2.64
C GLN A 89 11.56 -3.85 -1.27
N SER A 90 12.53 -4.51 -0.63
CA SER A 90 13.17 -4.02 0.59
C SER A 90 13.89 -2.68 0.41
N PHE A 91 14.42 -2.43 -0.77
CA PHE A 91 15.05 -1.17 -1.15
C PHE A 91 14.05 -0.17 -1.75
N LEU A 92 13.13 -0.65 -2.56
CA LEU A 92 12.15 0.16 -3.28
C LEU A 92 11.35 1.05 -2.32
N TRP A 93 10.72 0.47 -1.31
CA TRP A 93 9.79 1.22 -0.47
C TRP A 93 10.46 2.29 0.38
N PRO A 94 11.61 2.06 1.04
CA PRO A 94 12.37 3.14 1.68
C PRO A 94 12.84 4.24 0.71
N ALA A 95 13.18 3.90 -0.53
CA ALA A 95 13.54 4.88 -1.54
C ALA A 95 12.32 5.73 -1.95
N ILE A 96 11.14 5.11 -2.10
CA ILE A 96 9.87 5.81 -2.33
C ILE A 96 9.50 6.71 -1.16
N GLU A 97 9.67 6.27 0.10
CA GLU A 97 9.46 7.12 1.29
C GLU A 97 10.25 8.44 1.16
N SER A 98 11.51 8.33 0.75
CA SER A 98 12.41 9.50 0.59
C SER A 98 12.06 10.36 -0.64
N PHE A 99 11.37 9.82 -1.63
CA PHE A 99 10.93 10.51 -2.84
C PHE A 99 9.65 11.32 -2.64
N LEU A 100 8.72 10.82 -1.84
CA LEU A 100 7.43 11.46 -1.59
C LEU A 100 7.61 12.85 -0.97
N GLN A 101 6.68 13.76 -1.26
CA GLN A 101 6.71 15.15 -0.83
C GLN A 101 5.47 15.51 0.00
N PRO A 102 5.55 16.54 0.86
CA PRO A 102 4.36 17.07 1.54
C PRO A 102 3.25 17.42 0.54
N ASN A 103 2.02 17.14 0.93
CA ASN A 103 0.80 17.36 0.16
C ASN A 103 0.63 16.43 -1.08
N ASP A 104 1.49 15.43 -1.30
CA ASP A 104 1.29 14.46 -2.39
C ASP A 104 -0.07 13.75 -2.26
N LEU A 105 -0.74 13.56 -3.39
CA LEU A 105 -1.88 12.69 -3.55
C LEU A 105 -1.35 11.33 -4.04
N ILE A 106 -1.35 10.35 -3.16
CA ILE A 106 -0.74 9.04 -3.38
C ILE A 106 -1.85 8.05 -3.65
N ILE A 107 -1.84 7.43 -4.83
CA ILE A 107 -2.80 6.40 -5.21
C ILE A 107 -2.09 5.05 -5.21
N GLY A 108 -2.61 4.12 -4.41
CA GLY A 108 -2.07 2.77 -4.29
C GLY A 108 -3.02 1.73 -4.86
N GLU A 109 -2.52 0.95 -5.82
CA GLU A 109 -3.27 -0.14 -6.41
C GLU A 109 -3.32 -1.35 -5.49
N THR A 110 -4.43 -2.07 -5.50
CA THR A 110 -4.58 -3.37 -4.86
C THR A 110 -3.46 -4.32 -5.31
N GLY A 111 -2.78 -4.93 -4.35
CA GLY A 111 -1.68 -5.84 -4.59
C GLY A 111 -0.42 -5.43 -3.85
N THR A 112 0.75 -5.83 -4.37
CA THR A 112 2.05 -5.56 -3.73
C THR A 112 2.31 -4.06 -3.53
N SER A 113 1.77 -3.21 -4.40
CA SER A 113 1.86 -1.74 -4.29
C SER A 113 1.22 -1.22 -3.01
N ASN A 114 -0.01 -1.64 -2.72
CA ASN A 114 -0.73 -1.20 -1.52
C ASN A 114 -0.02 -1.65 -0.24
N PHE A 115 0.42 -2.91 -0.20
CA PHE A 115 1.13 -3.43 0.96
C PHE A 115 2.48 -2.74 1.17
N GLY A 116 3.22 -2.47 0.10
CA GLY A 116 4.48 -1.76 0.18
C GLY A 116 4.33 -0.30 0.62
N LEU A 117 3.30 0.40 0.16
CA LEU A 117 2.96 1.73 0.65
C LEU A 117 2.58 1.74 2.14
N CYS A 118 2.04 0.63 2.66
CA CYS A 118 1.77 0.49 4.08
C CYS A 118 3.03 0.22 4.94
N ASP A 119 4.18 -0.07 4.32
CA ASP A 119 5.45 -0.28 5.02
C ASP A 119 6.23 1.02 5.26
N ILE A 120 5.81 2.14 4.67
CA ILE A 120 6.52 3.43 4.71
C ILE A 120 5.74 4.52 5.45
N LYS A 121 6.44 5.59 5.81
CA LYS A 121 5.84 6.79 6.40
C LYS A 121 5.53 7.81 5.32
N PHE A 122 4.33 8.32 5.33
CA PHE A 122 3.94 9.40 4.42
C PHE A 122 4.39 10.76 4.95
N PRO A 123 4.77 11.68 4.04
CA PRO A 123 5.11 13.04 4.41
C PRO A 123 3.88 13.80 4.93
N PRO A 124 4.10 14.95 5.61
CA PRO A 124 2.99 15.76 6.13
C PRO A 124 1.96 16.13 5.07
N ASN A 125 0.69 16.07 5.45
CA ASN A 125 -0.47 16.41 4.62
C ASN A 125 -0.64 15.56 3.34
N ALA A 126 0.14 14.49 3.15
CA ALA A 126 -0.11 13.56 2.06
C ALA A 126 -1.48 12.89 2.24
N ARG A 127 -2.15 12.63 1.13
CA ARG A 127 -3.42 11.88 1.11
C ARG A 127 -3.20 10.55 0.41
N PHE A 128 -3.60 9.47 1.05
CA PHE A 128 -3.50 8.13 0.48
C PHE A 128 -4.89 7.65 0.06
N ILE A 129 -5.01 7.25 -1.19
CA ILE A 129 -6.24 6.77 -1.82
C ILE A 129 -5.99 5.36 -2.30
N THR A 130 -6.77 4.43 -1.80
CA THR A 130 -6.71 3.02 -2.17
C THR A 130 -8.07 2.36 -1.98
N GLN A 131 -8.24 1.23 -2.63
CA GLN A 131 -9.42 0.38 -2.45
C GLN A 131 -8.96 -0.90 -1.74
N ILE A 132 -9.55 -1.22 -0.60
CA ILE A 132 -9.06 -2.30 0.26
C ILE A 132 -10.06 -3.47 0.42
N TYR A 133 -11.36 -3.19 0.45
CA TYR A 133 -12.34 -4.21 0.86
C TYR A 133 -12.64 -5.24 -0.22
N TYR A 134 -12.77 -4.82 -1.47
CA TYR A 134 -13.12 -5.70 -2.58
C TYR A 134 -11.92 -6.20 -3.36
N GLY A 135 -10.74 -5.62 -3.15
CA GLY A 135 -9.51 -6.00 -3.84
C GLY A 135 -9.59 -5.85 -5.37
N SER A 136 -10.39 -4.90 -5.86
CA SER A 136 -10.62 -4.71 -7.30
C SER A 136 -9.37 -4.12 -7.95
N ILE A 137 -8.60 -4.94 -8.66
CA ILE A 137 -7.43 -4.49 -9.43
C ILE A 137 -7.87 -3.69 -10.67
N GLY A 138 -7.02 -2.74 -11.09
CA GLY A 138 -7.35 -1.79 -12.17
C GLY A 138 -8.07 -0.53 -11.71
N PHE A 139 -8.47 -0.45 -10.43
CA PHE A 139 -9.09 0.74 -9.85
C PHE A 139 -8.19 1.96 -9.89
N ALA A 140 -6.91 1.80 -9.53
CA ALA A 140 -6.05 2.93 -9.18
C ALA A 140 -5.68 3.79 -10.39
N THR A 141 -5.50 3.22 -11.59
CA THR A 141 -5.19 4.00 -12.80
C THR A 141 -6.34 4.94 -13.13
N ALA A 142 -7.58 4.45 -13.20
CA ALA A 142 -8.75 5.27 -13.47
C ALA A 142 -9.01 6.29 -12.34
N ALA A 143 -8.84 5.88 -11.08
CA ALA A 143 -8.96 6.79 -9.93
C ALA A 143 -7.93 7.92 -9.98
N THR A 144 -6.71 7.65 -10.47
CA THR A 144 -5.65 8.67 -10.62
C THR A 144 -6.04 9.77 -11.59
N LEU A 145 -6.67 9.41 -12.72
CA LEU A 145 -7.24 10.39 -13.64
C LEU A 145 -8.24 11.31 -12.90
N GLY A 146 -9.19 10.73 -12.18
CA GLY A 146 -10.20 11.49 -11.42
C GLY A 146 -9.59 12.37 -10.32
N VAL A 147 -8.59 11.85 -9.59
CA VAL A 147 -7.87 12.60 -8.54
C VAL A 147 -7.16 13.81 -9.12
N GLU A 148 -6.46 13.65 -10.25
CA GLU A 148 -5.72 14.75 -10.85
C GLU A 148 -6.65 15.81 -11.46
N VAL A 149 -7.74 15.41 -12.08
CA VAL A 149 -8.78 16.35 -12.55
C VAL A 149 -9.35 17.13 -11.36
N ALA A 150 -9.76 16.45 -10.30
CA ALA A 150 -10.28 17.11 -9.11
C ALA A 150 -9.24 18.05 -8.47
N ARG A 151 -7.95 17.65 -8.43
CA ARG A 151 -6.86 18.50 -7.93
C ARG A 151 -6.73 19.79 -8.74
N SER A 152 -6.87 19.69 -10.07
CA SER A 152 -6.74 20.86 -10.96
C SER A 152 -7.91 21.85 -10.83
N GLU A 153 -9.09 21.38 -10.45
CA GLU A 153 -10.31 22.19 -10.29
C GLU A 153 -10.47 22.77 -8.88
N LEU A 154 -9.86 22.15 -7.87
CA LEU A 154 -9.98 22.63 -6.49
C LEU A 154 -8.94 23.72 -6.18
N PRO A 155 -9.35 24.83 -5.54
CA PRO A 155 -8.41 25.86 -5.12
C PRO A 155 -7.41 25.28 -4.12
N SER A 156 -6.13 25.35 -4.45
CA SER A 156 -5.06 24.97 -3.53
C SER A 156 -3.94 26.00 -3.58
N THR A 157 -3.52 26.47 -2.41
CA THR A 157 -2.35 27.35 -2.27
C THR A 157 -1.06 26.57 -2.08
N GLN A 158 -1.14 25.26 -1.90
CA GLN A 158 0.01 24.39 -1.65
C GLN A 158 0.36 23.55 -2.87
N PRO A 159 1.65 23.48 -3.23
CA PRO A 159 2.11 22.57 -4.27
C PRO A 159 1.77 21.12 -3.89
N SER A 160 1.25 20.37 -4.84
CA SER A 160 0.94 18.95 -4.68
C SER A 160 1.18 18.20 -5.99
N ARG A 161 1.51 16.93 -5.88
CA ARG A 161 1.65 16.02 -7.03
C ARG A 161 0.66 14.86 -6.88
N THR A 162 0.26 14.31 -8.00
CA THR A 162 -0.48 13.05 -8.05
C THR A 162 0.49 11.94 -8.43
N VAL A 163 0.61 10.93 -7.57
CA VAL A 163 1.57 9.83 -7.72
C VAL A 163 0.84 8.50 -7.61
N LEU A 164 0.87 7.71 -8.68
CA LEU A 164 0.28 6.38 -8.75
C LEU A 164 1.35 5.30 -8.56
N PHE A 165 1.03 4.29 -7.75
CA PHE A 165 1.77 3.02 -7.67
C PHE A 165 0.82 1.89 -8.05
N THR A 166 1.13 1.17 -9.13
CA THR A 166 0.30 0.08 -9.65
C THR A 166 1.16 -1.11 -10.05
N GLY A 167 0.59 -2.31 -9.99
CA GLY A 167 1.23 -3.51 -10.54
C GLY A 167 0.98 -3.65 -12.04
N ASP A 168 1.84 -4.41 -12.71
CA ASP A 168 1.73 -4.70 -14.14
C ASP A 168 0.42 -5.37 -14.53
N GLY A 169 -0.05 -6.35 -13.75
CA GLY A 169 -1.32 -7.03 -13.97
C GLY A 169 -2.53 -6.12 -13.80
N SER A 170 -2.49 -5.21 -12.82
CA SER A 170 -3.55 -4.24 -12.59
C SER A 170 -3.56 -3.16 -13.65
N MET A 171 -2.40 -2.67 -14.06
CA MET A 171 -2.24 -1.70 -15.14
C MET A 171 -2.84 -2.24 -16.46
N ALA A 172 -2.68 -3.52 -16.76
CA ALA A 172 -3.21 -4.15 -17.97
C ALA A 172 -4.74 -4.03 -18.12
N LEU A 173 -5.47 -3.84 -17.01
CA LEU A 173 -6.94 -3.73 -17.05
C LEU A 173 -7.43 -2.35 -17.44
N THR A 174 -6.67 -1.29 -17.16
CA THR A 174 -7.12 0.11 -17.32
C THR A 174 -6.03 1.02 -17.89
N MET A 175 -5.05 0.47 -18.59
CA MET A 175 -3.94 1.26 -19.15
C MET A 175 -4.41 2.29 -20.21
N GLN A 176 -5.58 2.13 -20.81
CA GLN A 176 -6.16 3.08 -21.77
C GLN A 176 -6.41 4.46 -21.15
N GLU A 177 -6.57 4.55 -19.84
CA GLU A 177 -6.73 5.83 -19.13
C GLU A 177 -5.49 6.73 -19.26
N ILE A 178 -4.32 6.14 -19.51
CA ILE A 178 -3.09 6.89 -19.80
C ILE A 178 -3.26 7.76 -21.05
N GLY A 179 -3.97 7.27 -22.06
CA GLY A 179 -4.29 8.04 -23.25
C GLY A 179 -5.10 9.30 -22.91
N THR A 180 -6.08 9.19 -22.03
CA THR A 180 -6.88 10.33 -21.54
C THR A 180 -6.02 11.30 -20.73
N MET A 181 -5.15 10.80 -19.84
CA MET A 181 -4.24 11.62 -19.05
C MET A 181 -3.29 12.43 -19.94
N ILE A 182 -2.73 11.83 -20.99
CA ILE A 182 -1.86 12.48 -21.96
C ILE A 182 -2.65 13.54 -22.76
N ALA A 183 -3.83 13.19 -23.28
CA ALA A 183 -4.67 14.12 -24.04
C ALA A 183 -5.08 15.36 -23.25
N GLN A 184 -5.19 15.25 -21.93
CA GLN A 184 -5.50 16.35 -21.01
C GLN A 184 -4.26 17.03 -20.42
N ASN A 185 -3.04 16.65 -20.85
CA ASN A 185 -1.75 17.16 -20.33
C ASN A 185 -1.65 17.11 -18.80
N LEU A 186 -2.08 16.01 -18.19
CA LEU A 186 -2.10 15.88 -16.73
C LEU A 186 -0.69 15.56 -16.18
N PRO A 187 -0.16 16.35 -15.23
CA PRO A 187 1.19 16.17 -14.66
C PRO A 187 1.20 15.10 -13.58
N ILE A 188 1.08 13.85 -13.97
CA ILE A 188 0.99 12.68 -13.09
C ILE A 188 2.31 11.91 -13.12
N VAL A 189 2.74 11.36 -11.97
CA VAL A 189 3.85 10.39 -11.89
C VAL A 189 3.27 8.99 -11.67
N ILE A 190 3.59 8.06 -12.56
CA ILE A 190 3.12 6.68 -12.50
C ILE A 190 4.31 5.75 -12.30
N PHE A 191 4.29 4.95 -11.23
CA PHE A 191 5.20 3.84 -11.00
C PHE A 191 4.48 2.52 -11.27
N VAL A 192 4.97 1.76 -12.25
CA VAL A 192 4.48 0.41 -12.56
C VAL A 192 5.46 -0.60 -11.99
N ILE A 193 5.01 -1.38 -11.01
CA ILE A 193 5.77 -2.49 -10.44
C ILE A 193 5.57 -3.69 -11.35
N ASN A 194 6.59 -3.95 -12.18
CA ASN A 194 6.61 -5.06 -13.10
C ASN A 194 7.29 -6.27 -12.44
N ASN A 195 6.47 -7.18 -11.92
CA ASN A 195 6.87 -8.46 -11.34
C ASN A 195 6.36 -9.66 -12.14
N ALA A 196 6.05 -9.43 -13.43
CA ALA A 196 5.58 -10.41 -14.40
C ALA A 196 4.29 -11.15 -13.97
N GLY A 197 3.34 -10.44 -13.32
CA GLY A 197 2.02 -11.00 -13.03
C GLY A 197 1.51 -10.83 -11.60
N TYR A 198 0.70 -11.78 -11.15
CA TYR A 198 -0.08 -11.69 -9.92
C TYR A 198 0.65 -12.29 -8.72
N THR A 199 1.55 -11.51 -8.11
CA THR A 199 2.35 -12.00 -6.96
C THR A 199 1.50 -12.30 -5.72
N ILE A 200 0.38 -11.61 -5.49
CA ILE A 200 -0.55 -11.94 -4.41
C ILE A 200 -1.06 -13.38 -4.59
N GLU A 201 -1.51 -13.72 -5.80
CA GLU A 201 -2.03 -15.06 -6.11
C GLU A 201 -0.91 -16.12 -6.03
N ARG A 202 0.31 -15.77 -6.45
CA ARG A 202 1.48 -16.67 -6.27
C ARG A 202 1.74 -16.97 -4.80
N LEU A 203 1.61 -15.99 -3.93
CA LEU A 203 1.81 -16.15 -2.48
C LEU A 203 0.73 -17.05 -1.84
N ILE A 204 -0.48 -17.10 -2.39
CA ILE A 204 -1.63 -17.78 -1.79
C ILE A 204 -1.88 -19.14 -2.46
N TRP A 205 -1.84 -19.21 -3.79
CA TRP A 205 -2.38 -20.34 -4.57
C TRP A 205 -1.38 -21.12 -5.40
N GLY A 206 -0.15 -20.61 -5.56
CA GLY A 206 0.88 -21.35 -6.27
C GLY A 206 1.86 -20.48 -7.03
N ALA A 207 3.11 -20.49 -6.57
CA ALA A 207 4.18 -19.64 -7.09
C ALA A 207 4.48 -19.86 -8.59
N LYS A 208 4.35 -21.10 -9.04
CA LYS A 208 4.74 -21.56 -10.40
C LYS A 208 3.56 -21.80 -11.34
N GLN A 209 2.36 -21.43 -10.93
CA GLN A 209 1.16 -21.65 -11.75
C GLN A 209 1.08 -20.62 -12.87
N ALA A 210 0.89 -21.10 -14.11
CA ALA A 210 0.88 -20.28 -15.31
C ALA A 210 -0.27 -19.25 -15.33
N TYR A 211 -1.38 -19.51 -14.63
CA TYR A 211 -2.48 -18.55 -14.54
C TYR A 211 -2.12 -17.28 -13.73
N ASN A 212 -1.00 -17.29 -13.00
CA ASN A 212 -0.48 -16.12 -12.31
C ASN A 212 0.45 -15.26 -13.16
N ASP A 213 0.83 -15.75 -14.33
CA ASP A 213 1.62 -14.99 -15.30
C ASP A 213 0.69 -14.15 -16.19
N ILE A 214 1.17 -12.97 -16.60
CA ILE A 214 0.46 -12.10 -17.55
C ILE A 214 1.25 -11.98 -18.85
N THR A 215 0.59 -11.53 -19.90
CA THR A 215 1.26 -11.16 -21.15
C THR A 215 2.26 -10.03 -20.89
N PRO A 216 3.55 -10.22 -21.20
CA PRO A 216 4.54 -9.17 -21.01
C PRO A 216 4.19 -7.90 -21.79
N THR A 217 4.22 -6.78 -21.13
CA THR A 217 3.96 -5.46 -21.73
C THR A 217 5.27 -4.70 -21.88
N ASN A 218 5.51 -4.15 -23.08
CA ASN A 218 6.63 -3.26 -23.31
C ASN A 218 6.22 -1.81 -23.01
N TYR A 219 6.41 -1.38 -21.76
CA TYR A 219 6.00 -0.05 -21.30
C TYR A 219 6.70 1.11 -22.01
N ALA A 220 7.88 0.88 -22.62
CA ALA A 220 8.56 1.91 -23.41
C ALA A 220 7.75 2.38 -24.61
N HIS A 221 6.82 1.56 -25.11
CA HIS A 221 5.95 1.93 -26.22
C HIS A 221 4.61 2.53 -25.76
N LEU A 222 4.31 2.57 -24.49
CA LEU A 222 3.01 3.03 -24.00
C LEU A 222 2.80 4.53 -24.21
N LEU A 223 3.80 5.35 -23.91
CA LEU A 223 3.75 6.79 -24.14
C LEU A 223 3.71 7.16 -25.62
N PRO A 224 4.56 6.58 -26.49
CA PRO A 224 4.44 6.75 -27.95
C PRO A 224 3.09 6.30 -28.51
N LEU A 225 2.52 5.19 -28.02
CA LEU A 225 1.22 4.69 -28.47
C LEU A 225 0.11 5.72 -28.33
N TYR A 226 0.17 6.52 -27.27
CA TYR A 226 -0.80 7.59 -26.99
C TYR A 226 -0.32 8.99 -27.39
N ASN A 227 0.71 9.09 -28.26
CA ASN A 227 1.26 10.34 -28.77
C ASN A 227 1.69 11.33 -27.68
N HIS A 228 2.33 10.84 -26.61
CA HIS A 228 2.92 11.70 -25.60
C HIS A 228 3.95 12.67 -26.27
N PRO A 229 3.94 13.98 -25.96
CA PRO A 229 4.80 14.95 -26.67
C PRO A 229 6.31 14.70 -26.44
N ASN A 230 6.69 14.12 -25.30
CA ASN A 230 8.08 13.89 -24.93
C ASN A 230 8.30 12.45 -24.41
N PRO A 231 8.02 11.40 -25.20
CA PRO A 231 7.99 10.03 -24.67
C PRO A 231 9.36 9.58 -24.14
N ASP A 232 10.45 9.95 -24.81
CA ASP A 232 11.80 9.49 -24.46
C ASP A 232 12.34 10.07 -23.14
N THR A 233 11.85 11.25 -22.75
CA THR A 233 12.24 11.92 -21.50
C THR A 233 11.24 11.72 -20.37
N SER A 234 10.07 11.14 -20.67
CA SER A 234 9.00 10.91 -19.72
C SER A 234 8.82 9.43 -19.38
N PHE A 235 9.51 8.51 -20.10
CA PHE A 235 9.60 7.11 -19.73
C PHE A 235 10.95 6.80 -19.10
N HIS A 236 10.91 6.07 -17.99
CA HIS A 236 12.09 5.59 -17.27
C HIS A 236 11.90 4.13 -16.87
N ARG A 237 13.02 3.40 -16.75
CA ARG A 237 13.02 2.01 -16.33
C ARG A 237 14.13 1.76 -15.32
N ALA A 238 13.80 1.11 -14.22
CA ALA A 238 14.77 0.66 -13.21
C ALA A 238 14.64 -0.84 -12.96
N SER A 239 15.75 -1.55 -13.03
CA SER A 239 15.92 -2.94 -12.65
C SER A 239 16.99 -3.13 -11.57
N THR A 240 17.70 -2.05 -11.25
CA THR A 240 18.74 -2.00 -10.23
C THR A 240 18.46 -0.88 -9.22
N LYS A 241 19.04 -1.01 -8.04
CA LYS A 241 18.98 0.02 -6.98
C LYS A 241 19.58 1.36 -7.43
N ALA A 242 20.67 1.31 -8.18
CA ALA A 242 21.36 2.49 -8.70
C ALA A 242 20.49 3.24 -9.73
N GLU A 243 19.86 2.52 -10.67
CA GLU A 243 18.94 3.11 -11.64
C GLU A 243 17.78 3.80 -10.94
N LEU A 244 17.13 3.13 -9.97
CA LEU A 244 16.05 3.74 -9.21
C LEU A 244 16.50 5.01 -8.49
N SER A 245 17.63 4.98 -7.80
CA SER A 245 18.16 6.15 -7.08
C SER A 245 18.40 7.34 -8.03
N SER A 246 18.93 7.09 -9.23
CA SER A 246 19.12 8.10 -10.26
C SER A 246 17.79 8.68 -10.75
N ILE A 247 16.82 7.83 -11.05
CA ILE A 247 15.50 8.22 -11.56
C ILE A 247 14.75 9.08 -10.53
N LEU A 248 14.73 8.68 -9.26
CA LEU A 248 14.04 9.43 -8.20
C LEU A 248 14.64 10.84 -7.95
N GLY A 249 15.88 11.08 -8.42
CA GLY A 249 16.54 12.39 -8.41
C GLY A 249 16.10 13.34 -9.54
N LEU A 250 15.42 12.85 -10.58
CA LEU A 250 15.08 13.63 -11.75
C LEU A 250 14.07 14.75 -11.43
N LYS A 251 14.33 15.92 -12.02
CA LYS A 251 13.48 17.11 -11.80
C LYS A 251 12.06 16.91 -12.32
N ASN A 252 11.89 16.25 -13.46
CA ASN A 252 10.58 16.01 -14.06
C ASN A 252 9.68 15.07 -13.23
N LEU A 253 10.25 14.17 -12.43
CA LEU A 253 9.49 13.39 -11.46
C LEU A 253 9.17 14.19 -10.19
N ARG A 254 10.09 15.04 -9.74
CA ARG A 254 9.88 15.85 -8.55
C ARG A 254 8.94 17.05 -8.77
N GLN A 255 8.89 17.54 -10.00
CA GLN A 255 8.05 18.66 -10.43
C GLN A 255 7.50 18.36 -11.83
N PRO A 256 6.58 17.39 -11.95
CA PRO A 256 6.05 16.97 -13.24
C PRO A 256 5.31 18.13 -13.93
N ARG A 257 5.46 18.25 -15.24
CA ARG A 257 4.72 19.16 -16.09
C ARG A 257 3.83 18.44 -17.10
N ASP A 258 4.09 17.16 -17.27
CA ASP A 258 3.37 16.21 -18.09
C ASP A 258 3.42 14.85 -17.40
N LEU A 259 2.78 13.84 -18.00
CA LEU A 259 2.75 12.49 -17.44
C LEU A 259 4.15 11.86 -17.50
N GLN A 260 4.59 11.33 -16.37
CA GLN A 260 5.85 10.59 -16.21
C GLN A 260 5.55 9.12 -15.89
N LEU A 261 6.16 8.20 -16.61
CA LEU A 261 5.97 6.76 -16.45
C LEU A 261 7.29 6.10 -16.06
N VAL A 262 7.29 5.41 -14.94
CA VAL A 262 8.46 4.68 -14.41
C VAL A 262 8.14 3.20 -14.29
N GLU A 263 8.81 2.37 -15.05
CA GLU A 263 8.75 0.92 -14.92
C GLU A 263 9.77 0.45 -13.87
N LEU A 264 9.31 -0.26 -12.85
CA LEU A 264 10.12 -0.84 -11.78
C LEU A 264 10.13 -2.36 -11.90
N VAL A 265 11.22 -2.92 -12.40
CA VAL A 265 11.35 -4.37 -12.61
C VAL A 265 11.87 -5.02 -11.34
N VAL A 266 11.04 -5.84 -10.72
CA VAL A 266 11.35 -6.62 -9.52
C VAL A 266 11.13 -8.12 -9.78
N ASP A 267 11.72 -8.95 -8.92
CA ASP A 267 11.54 -10.40 -9.02
C ASP A 267 10.08 -10.78 -8.70
N LYS A 268 9.55 -11.77 -9.43
CA LYS A 268 8.16 -12.23 -9.27
C LYS A 268 7.86 -12.88 -7.91
N LEU A 269 8.90 -13.32 -7.21
CA LEU A 269 8.80 -13.91 -5.87
C LEU A 269 9.29 -12.96 -4.76
N ASP A 270 9.62 -11.70 -5.12
CA ASP A 270 9.93 -10.65 -4.16
C ASP A 270 8.66 -9.90 -3.75
N THR A 271 8.57 -9.57 -2.48
CA THR A 271 7.36 -8.90 -1.93
C THR A 271 7.73 -7.93 -0.82
N SER A 272 6.83 -6.99 -0.54
CA SER A 272 6.97 -6.10 0.61
C SER A 272 6.98 -6.89 1.92
N TRP A 273 7.68 -6.37 2.92
CA TRP A 273 7.83 -7.03 4.22
C TRP A 273 6.48 -7.35 4.86
N LYS A 274 5.57 -6.40 4.87
CA LYS A 274 4.26 -6.57 5.50
C LYS A 274 3.45 -7.70 4.86
N LEU A 275 3.46 -7.77 3.53
CA LEU A 275 2.74 -8.81 2.80
C LEU A 275 3.33 -10.19 3.08
N GLY A 276 4.63 -10.35 2.89
CA GLY A 276 5.33 -11.63 3.10
C GLY A 276 5.17 -12.14 4.53
N THR A 277 5.41 -11.26 5.51
CA THR A 277 5.28 -11.60 6.93
C THR A 277 3.84 -11.96 7.31
N THR A 278 2.85 -11.19 6.85
CA THR A 278 1.43 -11.47 7.14
C THR A 278 1.02 -12.85 6.64
N LEU A 279 1.46 -13.24 5.45
CA LEU A 279 1.13 -14.56 4.90
C LEU A 279 1.93 -15.69 5.59
N ALA A 280 3.20 -15.46 5.91
CA ALA A 280 4.01 -16.42 6.66
C ALA A 280 3.46 -16.69 8.07
N TRP A 281 2.74 -15.75 8.66
CA TRP A 281 2.11 -15.90 9.98
C TRP A 281 0.83 -16.73 9.95
N ARG A 282 0.23 -16.98 8.80
CA ARG A 282 -1.03 -17.74 8.70
C ARG A 282 -0.93 -19.14 9.25
N SER A 283 0.14 -19.87 8.94
CA SER A 283 0.41 -21.20 9.48
C SER A 283 1.88 -21.61 9.27
N VAL A 284 2.31 -22.69 9.94
CA VAL A 284 3.63 -23.28 9.75
C VAL A 284 3.75 -23.81 8.30
N GLU A 285 2.73 -24.52 7.84
CA GLU A 285 2.69 -25.11 6.49
C GLU A 285 2.78 -24.03 5.39
N HIS A 286 2.10 -22.89 5.60
CA HIS A 286 2.18 -21.80 4.62
C HIS A 286 3.57 -21.15 4.61
N ARG A 287 4.21 -21.03 5.77
CA ARG A 287 5.61 -20.55 5.85
C ARG A 287 6.58 -21.49 5.15
N GLU A 288 6.43 -22.80 5.36
CA GLU A 288 7.21 -23.82 4.66
C GLU A 288 6.97 -23.75 3.14
N TYR A 289 5.72 -23.56 2.73
CA TYR A 289 5.38 -23.35 1.32
C TYR A 289 6.13 -22.14 0.74
N LEU A 290 6.05 -20.95 1.37
CA LEU A 290 6.75 -19.76 0.89
C LEU A 290 8.26 -19.97 0.77
N THR A 291 8.86 -20.63 1.75
CA THR A 291 10.29 -20.93 1.77
C THR A 291 10.68 -21.91 0.66
N ASN A 292 9.92 -23.01 0.49
CA ASN A 292 10.18 -24.05 -0.49
C ASN A 292 9.98 -23.57 -1.93
N GLU A 293 9.04 -22.65 -2.15
CA GLU A 293 8.80 -22.04 -3.46
C GLU A 293 9.82 -20.96 -3.82
N GLY A 294 10.65 -20.53 -2.86
CA GLY A 294 11.74 -19.59 -3.08
C GLY A 294 11.32 -18.12 -3.00
N PHE A 295 10.25 -17.81 -2.29
CA PHE A 295 9.92 -16.42 -2.00
C PHE A 295 11.01 -15.73 -1.19
N VAL A 296 11.21 -14.44 -1.45
CA VAL A 296 12.26 -13.67 -0.78
C VAL A 296 11.87 -13.40 0.67
N ASP A 297 12.59 -14.03 1.59
CA ASP A 297 12.50 -13.71 3.01
C ASP A 297 13.46 -12.58 3.34
N THR A 298 12.94 -11.37 3.33
CA THR A 298 13.73 -10.13 3.43
C THR A 298 14.57 -10.03 4.70
N TYR A 299 14.10 -10.58 5.82
CA TYR A 299 14.75 -10.39 7.13
C TYR A 299 15.15 -11.68 7.83
N GLY A 300 14.95 -12.83 7.22
CA GLY A 300 15.15 -14.13 7.82
C GLY A 300 13.98 -14.57 8.70
N ASN A 301 13.66 -15.85 8.65
CA ASN A 301 12.54 -16.44 9.37
C ASN A 301 11.23 -15.64 9.28
N TRP A 302 11.01 -14.98 8.14
CA TRP A 302 9.84 -14.15 7.86
C TRP A 302 9.57 -13.05 8.90
N GLY A 303 10.63 -12.56 9.54
CA GLY A 303 10.52 -11.59 10.63
C GLY A 303 9.98 -12.17 11.94
N LEU A 304 9.85 -13.48 12.04
CA LEU A 304 9.41 -14.19 13.23
C LEU A 304 10.62 -14.48 14.12
N ASP A 305 10.93 -13.59 15.03
CA ASP A 305 11.84 -13.93 16.13
C ASP A 305 11.10 -14.92 17.01
N GLY A 306 11.72 -16.06 17.35
CA GLY A 306 11.11 -17.20 18.06
C GLY A 306 10.33 -16.92 19.36
N THR A 307 10.04 -15.67 19.67
CA THR A 307 9.33 -15.19 20.83
C THR A 307 7.84 -14.86 20.57
N GLY A 308 7.35 -14.89 19.32
CA GLY A 308 6.00 -14.43 18.99
C GLY A 308 5.09 -15.38 18.23
N GLY A 309 5.58 -16.53 17.82
CA GLY A 309 4.78 -17.52 17.09
C GLY A 309 3.93 -18.39 17.99
N GLY A 310 2.95 -17.84 18.69
CA GLY A 310 1.90 -18.65 19.26
C GLY A 310 1.19 -19.41 18.14
N ASN A 311 1.00 -20.73 18.32
CA ASN A 311 0.16 -21.56 17.46
C ASN A 311 -1.26 -20.96 17.43
N VAL A 312 -1.48 -20.00 16.56
CA VAL A 312 -2.83 -19.52 16.25
C VAL A 312 -3.44 -20.61 15.39
N LYS A 313 -4.18 -21.51 16.01
CA LYS A 313 -5.03 -22.45 15.29
C LYS A 313 -6.11 -21.62 14.61
N TRP A 314 -6.00 -21.52 13.33
CA TRP A 314 -7.08 -21.05 12.47
C TRP A 314 -8.10 -22.19 12.34
N ASN A 315 -9.29 -22.04 12.92
CA ASN A 315 -10.43 -22.92 12.65
C ASN A 315 -11.15 -22.44 11.40
#